data_637b891239009770e82b13472b3a8002
#
_entry.id   637b891239009770e82b13472b3a8002
#
_cell.length_a   1.000
_cell.length_b   1.000
_cell.length_c   1.000
_cell.angle_alpha   90.00
_cell.angle_beta   90.00
_cell.angle_gamma   90.00
#
_symmetry.space_group_name_H-M   'P 1'
#
loop_
_entity.id
_entity.type
_entity.pdbx_description
1 polymer ?
#
loop_
_entity_poly.entity_id
_entity_poly.type
_entity_poly.pdbx_seq_one_letter_code
_entity_poly.pdbx_strand_id
1 'polypeptide(L)'
;MRVVAFLTVVALAGCASKSPPGVKVDASLEKLVPRDTILLAGAQWDSLLKTPLYQENFANRQIPQIDEFAKRTGVDPRKDLSELLYASNGRGGVLLGRGKFAIQGVPRSAYKGFNFYGDDRNAVVLFSPAAAAAGDVDALHSLIDQRGKSSGPSAALAAQMKEIPATAQFWAAYSGGSIHLPFDDASPLANLNKLIASVQTGTVYFDLREGLNGLARADCSSDQDAEQVAGAVRALIGIGRLSVPKNHPELAQVYDTLRVTQEARRVRLYVAVPQTMVDQFLGMWLRR
;
A
#
# COMPACT_ATOMS: atom_id res chain seq x y z
N MET A 1 16.52 -21.92 -69.10
CA MET A 1 17.08 -21.69 -67.76
C MET A 1 16.07 -20.83 -66.98
N ARG A 2 15.31 -21.45 -66.07
CA ARG A 2 14.32 -20.78 -65.22
C ARG A 2 14.94 -20.63 -63.81
N VAL A 3 15.18 -19.38 -63.38
CA VAL A 3 15.68 -19.05 -62.06
C VAL A 3 14.41 -18.86 -61.19
N VAL A 4 14.26 -19.76 -60.20
CA VAL A 4 13.21 -19.68 -59.18
C VAL A 4 13.78 -18.90 -58.01
N ALA A 5 13.27 -17.70 -57.74
CA ALA A 5 13.59 -16.90 -56.59
C ALA A 5 12.78 -17.40 -55.36
N PHE A 6 13.47 -17.95 -54.34
CA PHE A 6 12.85 -18.27 -53.05
C PHE A 6 12.80 -17.01 -52.19
N LEU A 7 11.60 -16.50 -51.97
CA LEU A 7 11.33 -15.45 -50.97
C LEU A 7 11.18 -16.12 -49.60
N THR A 8 12.16 -15.97 -48.75
CA THR A 8 12.12 -16.39 -47.36
C THR A 8 11.43 -15.28 -46.55
N VAL A 9 10.17 -15.50 -46.15
CA VAL A 9 9.45 -14.65 -45.19
C VAL A 9 9.92 -15.00 -43.81
N VAL A 10 10.74 -14.12 -43.22
CA VAL A 10 11.11 -14.20 -41.79
C VAL A 10 9.93 -13.65 -40.99
N ALA A 11 9.14 -14.54 -40.39
CA ALA A 11 8.12 -14.19 -39.42
C ALA A 11 8.83 -13.79 -38.10
N LEU A 12 8.92 -12.48 -37.84
CA LEU A 12 9.26 -11.92 -36.53
C LEU A 12 8.11 -12.26 -35.57
N ALA A 13 8.20 -13.39 -34.89
CA ALA A 13 7.40 -13.70 -33.73
C ALA A 13 7.80 -12.73 -32.62
N GLY A 14 7.16 -11.58 -32.55
CA GLY A 14 7.23 -10.66 -31.42
C GLY A 14 6.74 -11.39 -30.18
N CYS A 15 7.67 -11.78 -29.28
CA CYS A 15 7.30 -12.16 -27.92
C CYS A 15 6.65 -10.95 -27.26
N ALA A 16 5.33 -10.86 -27.33
CA ALA A 16 4.59 -10.00 -26.45
C ALA A 16 4.80 -10.53 -25.03
N SER A 17 5.74 -9.94 -24.30
CA SER A 17 5.92 -10.19 -22.87
C SER A 17 4.60 -9.82 -22.20
N LYS A 18 3.81 -10.82 -21.80
CA LYS A 18 2.64 -10.58 -20.96
C LYS A 18 3.12 -9.84 -19.73
N SER A 19 2.64 -8.61 -19.55
CA SER A 19 2.86 -7.87 -18.29
C SER A 19 2.51 -8.80 -17.13
N PRO A 20 3.33 -8.85 -16.08
CA PRO A 20 3.02 -9.69 -14.92
C PRO A 20 1.63 -9.32 -14.41
N PRO A 21 0.85 -10.31 -13.94
CA PRO A 21 -0.48 -10.03 -13.43
C PRO A 21 -0.39 -9.00 -12.30
N GLY A 22 -1.27 -8.01 -12.34
CA GLY A 22 -1.37 -6.99 -11.31
C GLY A 22 -1.78 -7.56 -9.94
N VAL A 23 -1.61 -6.76 -8.90
CA VAL A 23 -2.03 -7.12 -7.54
C VAL A 23 -3.53 -7.46 -7.55
N LYS A 24 -3.89 -8.52 -6.81
CA LYS A 24 -5.27 -8.97 -6.65
C LYS A 24 -5.65 -8.86 -5.19
N VAL A 25 -6.88 -8.42 -4.97
CA VAL A 25 -7.56 -8.42 -3.68
C VAL A 25 -8.39 -9.69 -3.58
N ASP A 26 -8.45 -10.27 -2.38
CA ASP A 26 -9.36 -11.40 -2.14
C ASP A 26 -10.81 -11.01 -2.41
N ALA A 27 -11.56 -11.87 -3.09
CA ALA A 27 -12.93 -11.58 -3.53
C ALA A 27 -13.90 -11.29 -2.36
N SER A 28 -13.60 -11.76 -1.14
CA SER A 28 -14.40 -11.46 0.05
C SER A 28 -14.21 -10.02 0.52
N LEU A 29 -12.99 -9.48 0.40
CA LEU A 29 -12.68 -8.07 0.72
C LEU A 29 -13.05 -7.13 -0.43
N GLU A 30 -12.82 -7.55 -1.68
CA GLU A 30 -13.13 -6.75 -2.87
C GLU A 30 -14.58 -6.27 -2.85
N LYS A 31 -15.52 -7.17 -2.48
CA LYS A 31 -16.95 -6.86 -2.36
C LYS A 31 -17.29 -5.85 -1.24
N LEU A 32 -16.38 -5.64 -0.30
CA LEU A 32 -16.52 -4.70 0.81
C LEU A 32 -15.89 -3.34 0.50
N VAL A 33 -15.12 -3.18 -0.58
CA VAL A 33 -14.54 -1.88 -0.95
C VAL A 33 -15.65 -0.90 -1.30
N PRO A 34 -15.76 0.25 -0.59
CA PRO A 34 -16.75 1.27 -0.91
C PRO A 34 -16.59 1.83 -2.31
N ARG A 35 -17.70 2.17 -2.98
CA ARG A 35 -17.70 2.66 -4.37
C ARG A 35 -16.98 3.99 -4.56
N ASP A 36 -17.04 4.85 -3.57
CA ASP A 36 -16.43 6.17 -3.53
C ASP A 36 -14.96 6.14 -3.12
N THR A 37 -14.36 4.94 -3.01
CA THR A 37 -12.94 4.77 -2.70
C THR A 37 -12.08 5.39 -3.80
N ILE A 38 -11.22 6.32 -3.42
CA ILE A 38 -10.23 6.96 -4.29
C ILE A 38 -8.80 6.50 -4.00
N LEU A 39 -8.53 6.04 -2.78
CA LEU A 39 -7.28 5.45 -2.34
C LEU A 39 -7.55 4.06 -1.77
N LEU A 40 -6.91 3.05 -2.35
CA LEU A 40 -6.91 1.69 -1.84
C LEU A 40 -5.47 1.27 -1.57
N ALA A 41 -5.16 0.95 -0.33
CA ALA A 41 -3.86 0.39 0.05
C ALA A 41 -4.03 -1.02 0.57
N GLY A 42 -3.05 -1.88 0.32
CA GLY A 42 -3.09 -3.28 0.72
C GLY A 42 -1.78 -3.77 1.31
N ALA A 43 -1.91 -4.73 2.22
CA ALA A 43 -0.81 -5.52 2.74
C ALA A 43 -1.13 -7.01 2.57
N GLN A 44 -0.29 -7.71 1.79
CA GLN A 44 -0.34 -9.15 1.61
C GLN A 44 0.37 -9.82 2.79
N TRP A 45 -0.38 -9.99 3.89
CA TRP A 45 0.18 -10.36 5.18
C TRP A 45 0.83 -11.73 5.17
N ASP A 46 0.16 -12.74 4.59
CA ASP A 46 0.72 -14.10 4.43
C ASP A 46 2.03 -14.11 3.65
N SER A 47 2.18 -13.21 2.68
CA SER A 47 3.39 -13.06 1.88
C SER A 47 4.48 -12.31 2.65
N LEU A 48 4.11 -11.28 3.40
CA LEU A 48 5.01 -10.50 4.26
C LEU A 48 5.67 -11.38 5.32
N LEU A 49 4.88 -12.20 6.01
CA LEU A 49 5.38 -13.10 7.05
C LEU A 49 6.45 -14.08 6.56
N LYS A 50 6.49 -14.36 5.26
CA LYS A 50 7.46 -15.29 4.64
C LYS A 50 8.72 -14.60 4.13
N THR A 51 8.78 -13.29 4.15
CA THR A 51 9.97 -12.55 3.66
C THR A 51 11.15 -12.72 4.63
N PRO A 52 12.40 -12.75 4.12
CA PRO A 52 13.59 -12.75 4.98
C PRO A 52 13.57 -11.57 5.96
N LEU A 53 13.19 -10.40 5.48
CA LEU A 53 13.07 -9.20 6.30
C LEU A 53 12.23 -9.44 7.56
N TYR A 54 11.04 -10.05 7.41
CA TYR A 54 10.16 -10.33 8.55
C TYR A 54 10.75 -11.44 9.43
N GLN A 55 11.19 -12.53 8.84
CA GLN A 55 11.68 -13.71 9.56
C GLN A 55 12.91 -13.40 10.42
N GLU A 56 13.84 -12.62 9.91
CA GLU A 56 15.10 -12.29 10.59
C GLU A 56 14.91 -11.22 11.66
N ASN A 57 13.99 -10.26 11.43
CA ASN A 57 13.90 -9.07 12.27
C ASN A 57 12.69 -9.07 13.22
N PHE A 58 11.60 -9.77 12.89
CA PHE A 58 10.31 -9.63 13.60
C PHE A 58 9.70 -10.96 14.08
N ALA A 59 9.97 -12.10 13.43
CA ALA A 59 9.27 -13.36 13.69
C ALA A 59 9.37 -13.83 15.16
N ASN A 60 10.52 -13.61 15.80
CA ASN A 60 10.78 -14.02 17.18
C ASN A 60 10.74 -12.84 18.16
N ARG A 61 10.26 -11.68 17.73
CA ARG A 61 10.26 -10.47 18.54
C ARG A 61 8.93 -10.27 19.23
N GLN A 62 8.99 -9.93 20.51
CA GLN A 62 7.81 -9.42 21.21
C GLN A 62 7.55 -7.99 20.76
N ILE A 63 6.34 -7.73 20.30
CA ILE A 63 5.86 -6.41 19.89
C ILE A 63 4.69 -6.09 20.82
N PRO A 64 4.93 -5.32 21.91
CA PRO A 64 3.95 -5.11 22.98
C PRO A 64 2.57 -4.67 22.46
N GLN A 65 2.54 -3.82 21.43
CA GLN A 65 1.29 -3.32 20.84
C GLN A 65 0.48 -4.43 20.16
N ILE A 66 1.15 -5.38 19.48
CA ILE A 66 0.50 -6.55 18.84
C ILE A 66 0.05 -7.53 19.92
N ASP A 67 0.87 -7.77 20.93
CA ASP A 67 0.56 -8.70 22.03
C ASP A 67 -0.62 -8.18 22.86
N GLU A 68 -0.69 -6.88 23.12
CA GLU A 68 -1.82 -6.24 23.79
C GLU A 68 -3.10 -6.28 22.95
N PHE A 69 -2.98 -5.99 21.63
CA PHE A 69 -4.08 -6.11 20.71
C PHE A 69 -4.64 -7.55 20.69
N ALA A 70 -3.77 -8.55 20.59
CA ALA A 70 -4.18 -9.96 20.59
C ALA A 70 -4.88 -10.35 21.90
N LYS A 71 -4.37 -9.90 23.05
CA LYS A 71 -5.01 -10.14 24.36
C LYS A 71 -6.39 -9.51 24.46
N ARG A 72 -6.55 -8.29 23.93
CA ARG A 72 -7.80 -7.54 24.03
C ARG A 72 -8.87 -8.02 23.07
N THR A 73 -8.49 -8.43 21.87
CA THR A 73 -9.42 -8.77 20.79
C THR A 73 -9.58 -10.26 20.55
N GLY A 74 -8.66 -11.09 21.04
CA GLY A 74 -8.58 -12.52 20.70
C GLY A 74 -8.04 -12.79 19.28
N VAL A 75 -7.57 -11.76 18.56
CA VAL A 75 -7.02 -11.87 17.20
C VAL A 75 -5.54 -11.55 17.23
N ASP A 76 -4.68 -12.51 16.92
CA ASP A 76 -3.25 -12.29 16.75
C ASP A 76 -2.93 -12.03 15.27
N PRO A 77 -2.59 -10.77 14.89
CA PRO A 77 -2.31 -10.44 13.50
C PRO A 77 -1.24 -11.34 12.84
N ARG A 78 -0.29 -11.85 13.63
CA ARG A 78 0.80 -12.72 13.15
C ARG A 78 0.32 -14.11 12.69
N LYS A 79 -0.87 -14.55 13.13
CA LYS A 79 -1.41 -15.90 12.91
C LYS A 79 -2.77 -15.90 12.22
N ASP A 80 -3.56 -14.87 12.53
CA ASP A 80 -4.98 -14.86 12.20
C ASP A 80 -5.29 -13.96 11.03
N LEU A 81 -4.33 -13.12 10.58
CA LEU A 81 -4.50 -12.20 9.47
C LEU A 81 -3.79 -12.73 8.21
N SER A 82 -4.45 -12.63 7.05
CA SER A 82 -3.88 -13.01 5.75
C SER A 82 -3.72 -11.82 4.82
N GLU A 83 -4.66 -10.88 4.85
CA GLU A 83 -4.66 -9.70 4.00
C GLU A 83 -5.31 -8.52 4.72
N LEU A 84 -4.75 -7.34 4.54
CA LEU A 84 -5.32 -6.07 4.98
C LEU A 84 -5.51 -5.14 3.81
N LEU A 85 -6.63 -4.40 3.80
CA LEU A 85 -6.89 -3.31 2.90
C LEU A 85 -7.31 -2.08 3.69
N TYR A 86 -6.84 -0.92 3.27
CA TYR A 86 -7.36 0.37 3.69
C TYR A 86 -8.03 1.04 2.51
N ALA A 87 -9.32 1.29 2.60
CA ALA A 87 -10.11 1.96 1.58
C ALA A 87 -10.53 3.33 2.08
N SER A 88 -10.18 4.39 1.34
CA SER A 88 -10.50 5.77 1.70
C SER A 88 -11.09 6.54 0.52
N ASN A 89 -12.05 7.41 0.83
CA ASN A 89 -12.63 8.39 -0.09
C ASN A 89 -12.01 9.80 0.05
N GLY A 90 -10.91 9.92 0.81
CA GLY A 90 -10.21 11.18 1.08
C GLY A 90 -10.74 11.97 2.27
N ARG A 91 -11.92 11.65 2.80
CA ARG A 91 -12.50 12.26 4.01
C ARG A 91 -12.44 11.32 5.21
N GLY A 92 -12.53 10.04 4.95
CA GLY A 92 -12.45 8.97 5.93
C GLY A 92 -12.06 7.67 5.26
N GLY A 93 -11.96 6.62 6.04
CA GLY A 93 -11.61 5.31 5.49
C GLY A 93 -12.00 4.17 6.42
N VAL A 94 -11.97 2.96 5.85
CA VAL A 94 -12.21 1.71 6.55
C VAL A 94 -11.03 0.78 6.32
N LEU A 95 -10.66 0.05 7.35
CA LEU A 95 -9.72 -1.06 7.28
C LEU A 95 -10.51 -2.34 7.10
N LEU A 96 -10.20 -3.10 6.06
CA LEU A 96 -10.80 -4.40 5.75
C LEU A 96 -9.75 -5.48 5.98
N GLY A 97 -10.12 -6.54 6.67
CA GLY A 97 -9.21 -7.64 6.98
C GLY A 97 -9.77 -8.98 6.51
N ARG A 98 -8.90 -9.80 5.91
CA ARG A 98 -9.14 -11.22 5.70
C ARG A 98 -8.27 -12.03 6.65
N GLY A 99 -8.87 -13.05 7.26
CA GLY A 99 -8.14 -13.84 8.25
C GLY A 99 -9.02 -14.90 8.90
N LYS A 100 -8.71 -15.21 10.16
CA LYS A 100 -9.51 -16.07 11.04
C LYS A 100 -9.94 -15.25 12.25
N PHE A 101 -11.18 -14.78 12.23
CA PHE A 101 -11.67 -13.88 13.25
C PHE A 101 -12.65 -14.57 14.20
N ALA A 102 -12.31 -14.57 15.48
CA ALA A 102 -13.17 -15.02 16.56
C ALA A 102 -13.11 -13.98 17.69
N ILE A 103 -13.77 -12.84 17.49
CA ILE A 103 -13.77 -11.75 18.47
C ILE A 103 -14.47 -12.24 19.74
N GLN A 104 -13.74 -12.19 20.85
CA GLN A 104 -14.26 -12.47 22.18
C GLN A 104 -14.71 -11.15 22.80
N GLY A 105 -15.93 -11.12 23.34
CA GLY A 105 -16.46 -9.94 24.01
C GLY A 105 -17.94 -9.70 23.75
N VAL A 106 -18.49 -8.74 24.48
CA VAL A 106 -19.87 -8.29 24.32
C VAL A 106 -19.88 -7.17 23.27
N PRO A 107 -20.75 -7.24 22.25
CA PRO A 107 -20.87 -6.13 21.30
C PRO A 107 -21.39 -4.87 22.01
N ARG A 108 -20.83 -3.72 21.67
CA ARG A 108 -21.26 -2.42 22.19
C ARG A 108 -22.61 -2.02 21.63
N SER A 109 -22.83 -2.28 20.35
CA SER A 109 -24.05 -1.97 19.63
C SER A 109 -24.27 -2.96 18.47
N ALA A 110 -25.42 -2.83 17.80
CA ALA A 110 -25.70 -3.59 16.58
C ALA A 110 -26.39 -2.67 15.55
N TYR A 111 -26.10 -2.91 14.26
CA TYR A 111 -26.70 -2.19 13.15
C TYR A 111 -27.01 -3.17 12.00
N LYS A 112 -28.26 -3.24 11.57
CA LYS A 112 -28.74 -4.11 10.46
C LYS A 112 -28.27 -5.56 10.56
N GLY A 113 -28.26 -6.10 11.79
CA GLY A 113 -27.84 -7.48 12.06
C GLY A 113 -26.36 -7.70 12.24
N PHE A 114 -25.54 -6.65 12.22
CA PHE A 114 -24.10 -6.73 12.48
C PHE A 114 -23.79 -6.21 13.88
N ASN A 115 -22.98 -6.94 14.61
CA ASN A 115 -22.49 -6.57 15.93
C ASN A 115 -21.24 -5.69 15.80
N PHE A 116 -21.19 -4.61 16.59
CA PHE A 116 -20.10 -3.66 16.67
C PHE A 116 -19.32 -3.89 17.96
N TYR A 117 -18.02 -4.16 17.83
CA TYR A 117 -17.10 -4.39 18.93
C TYR A 117 -16.10 -3.22 18.98
N GLY A 118 -16.10 -2.46 20.07
CA GLY A 118 -15.23 -1.28 20.21
C GLY A 118 -15.80 -0.25 21.15
N ASP A 119 -15.68 1.03 20.79
CA ASP A 119 -16.23 2.15 21.52
C ASP A 119 -17.24 2.93 20.66
N ASP A 120 -17.64 4.12 21.12
CA ASP A 120 -18.66 4.94 20.45
C ASP A 120 -18.14 5.63 19.18
N ARG A 121 -16.82 5.63 18.95
CA ARG A 121 -16.19 6.24 17.78
C ARG A 121 -15.63 5.20 16.82
N ASN A 122 -14.96 4.17 17.35
CA ASN A 122 -14.26 3.18 16.55
C ASN A 122 -14.74 1.78 16.91
N ALA A 123 -15.02 1.01 15.88
CA ALA A 123 -15.50 -0.37 16.07
C ALA A 123 -14.88 -1.33 15.05
N VAL A 124 -15.04 -2.60 15.36
CA VAL A 124 -14.80 -3.73 14.45
C VAL A 124 -16.13 -4.43 14.21
N VAL A 125 -16.38 -4.81 12.97
CA VAL A 125 -17.54 -5.56 12.52
C VAL A 125 -17.08 -6.82 11.78
N LEU A 126 -17.64 -7.96 12.12
CA LEU A 126 -17.43 -9.21 11.38
C LEU A 126 -18.50 -9.36 10.30
N PHE A 127 -18.07 -9.46 9.05
CA PHE A 127 -18.95 -9.83 7.92
C PHE A 127 -19.06 -11.36 7.75
N SER A 128 -18.02 -12.07 8.17
CA SER A 128 -17.94 -13.52 8.27
C SER A 128 -16.79 -13.91 9.21
N PRO A 129 -16.62 -15.19 9.56
CA PRO A 129 -15.43 -15.64 10.31
C PRO A 129 -14.10 -15.37 9.59
N ALA A 130 -14.15 -15.07 8.29
CA ALA A 130 -12.96 -14.81 7.46
C ALA A 130 -12.82 -13.35 7.00
N ALA A 131 -13.81 -12.49 7.23
CA ALA A 131 -13.78 -11.10 6.76
C ALA A 131 -14.31 -10.14 7.85
N ALA A 132 -13.52 -9.11 8.15
CA ALA A 132 -13.82 -8.07 9.12
C ALA A 132 -13.61 -6.69 8.53
N ALA A 133 -14.27 -5.69 9.11
CA ALA A 133 -13.94 -4.27 8.89
C ALA A 133 -13.75 -3.56 10.22
N ALA A 134 -12.85 -2.59 10.22
CA ALA A 134 -12.60 -1.71 11.36
C ALA A 134 -12.55 -0.24 10.90
N GLY A 135 -13.01 0.66 11.75
CA GLY A 135 -12.99 2.09 11.48
C GLY A 135 -13.96 2.86 12.34
N ASP A 136 -14.20 4.10 11.91
CA ASP A 136 -15.21 4.94 12.51
C ASP A 136 -16.61 4.32 12.34
N VAL A 137 -17.46 4.45 13.37
CA VAL A 137 -18.80 3.83 13.39
C VAL A 137 -19.66 4.30 12.21
N ASP A 138 -19.61 5.58 11.84
CA ASP A 138 -20.40 6.12 10.72
C ASP A 138 -19.88 5.57 9.38
N ALA A 139 -18.57 5.40 9.23
CA ALA A 139 -17.98 4.78 8.06
C ALA A 139 -18.41 3.31 7.93
N LEU A 140 -18.45 2.58 9.05
CA LEU A 140 -18.92 1.19 9.07
C LEU A 140 -20.43 1.07 8.79
N HIS A 141 -21.26 2.00 9.27
CA HIS A 141 -22.68 2.07 8.89
C HIS A 141 -22.83 2.26 7.38
N SER A 142 -22.07 3.21 6.82
CA SER A 142 -22.06 3.48 5.38
C SER A 142 -21.62 2.26 4.57
N LEU A 143 -20.60 1.54 5.05
CA LEU A 143 -20.13 0.30 4.44
C LEU A 143 -21.22 -0.78 4.42
N ILE A 144 -21.93 -0.97 5.54
CA ILE A 144 -23.04 -1.94 5.64
C ILE A 144 -24.17 -1.55 4.69
N ASP A 145 -24.51 -0.26 4.57
CA ASP A 145 -25.58 0.25 3.72
C ASP A 145 -25.29 0.12 2.22
N GLN A 146 -24.01 0.14 1.85
CA GLN A 146 -23.57 -0.08 0.48
C GLN A 146 -23.43 -1.56 0.11
N ARG A 147 -23.48 -2.45 1.09
CA ARG A 147 -23.32 -3.88 0.87
C ARG A 147 -24.36 -4.42 -0.12
N GLY A 148 -23.89 -5.18 -1.10
CA GLY A 148 -24.73 -5.71 -2.18
C GLY A 148 -25.02 -4.72 -3.31
N LYS A 149 -24.71 -3.43 -3.13
CA LYS A 149 -24.80 -2.39 -4.17
C LYS A 149 -23.44 -2.06 -4.78
N SER A 150 -22.37 -2.41 -4.11
CA SER A 150 -20.99 -2.20 -4.55
C SER A 150 -20.38 -3.53 -4.99
N SER A 151 -19.55 -3.49 -6.00
CA SER A 151 -18.86 -4.65 -6.56
C SER A 151 -17.37 -4.37 -6.75
N GLY A 152 -16.73 -3.85 -5.71
CA GLY A 152 -15.29 -3.62 -5.69
C GLY A 152 -14.83 -2.24 -6.15
N PRO A 153 -13.51 -2.09 -6.38
CA PRO A 153 -12.89 -0.82 -6.76
C PRO A 153 -13.46 -0.26 -8.06
N SER A 154 -13.48 1.07 -8.19
CA SER A 154 -13.84 1.74 -9.44
C SER A 154 -12.94 1.27 -10.59
N ALA A 155 -13.41 1.39 -11.85
CA ALA A 155 -12.61 1.03 -13.03
C ALA A 155 -11.27 1.79 -13.07
N ALA A 156 -11.26 3.07 -12.66
CA ALA A 156 -10.05 3.87 -12.58
C ALA A 156 -9.05 3.32 -11.55
N LEU A 157 -9.54 2.97 -10.36
CA LEU A 157 -8.70 2.38 -9.31
C LEU A 157 -8.18 1.00 -9.70
N ALA A 158 -9.05 0.16 -10.28
CA ALA A 158 -8.67 -1.16 -10.80
C ALA A 158 -7.61 -1.09 -11.92
N ALA A 159 -7.64 -0.05 -12.75
CA ALA A 159 -6.60 0.20 -13.75
C ALA A 159 -5.25 0.49 -13.10
N GLN A 160 -5.22 1.27 -12.02
CA GLN A 160 -3.99 1.53 -11.27
C GLN A 160 -3.45 0.25 -10.59
N MET A 161 -4.32 -0.57 -10.03
CA MET A 161 -3.93 -1.83 -9.37
C MET A 161 -3.26 -2.82 -10.35
N LYS A 162 -3.62 -2.82 -11.63
CA LYS A 162 -2.99 -3.66 -12.66
C LYS A 162 -1.51 -3.33 -12.90
N GLU A 163 -1.09 -2.11 -12.58
CA GLU A 163 0.29 -1.65 -12.73
C GLU A 163 1.19 -2.09 -11.56
N ILE A 164 0.61 -2.62 -10.49
CA ILE A 164 1.31 -3.04 -9.29
C ILE A 164 1.62 -4.52 -9.39
N PRO A 165 2.89 -4.96 -9.24
CA PRO A 165 3.24 -6.37 -9.30
C PRO A 165 2.48 -7.21 -8.26
N ALA A 166 2.02 -8.41 -8.67
CA ALA A 166 1.33 -9.34 -7.76
C ALA A 166 2.22 -9.84 -6.60
N THR A 167 3.52 -9.62 -6.69
CA THR A 167 4.51 -9.99 -5.67
C THR A 167 4.69 -8.96 -4.57
N ALA A 168 4.10 -7.78 -4.71
CA ALA A 168 4.20 -6.72 -3.72
C ALA A 168 3.56 -7.12 -2.39
N GLN A 169 4.28 -6.97 -1.28
CA GLN A 169 3.72 -7.19 0.05
C GLN A 169 2.94 -5.97 0.53
N PHE A 170 3.41 -4.77 0.20
CA PHE A 170 2.70 -3.52 0.47
C PHE A 170 2.46 -2.79 -0.84
N TRP A 171 1.27 -2.22 -0.98
CA TRP A 171 0.92 -1.46 -2.16
C TRP A 171 -0.17 -0.43 -1.88
N ALA A 172 -0.25 0.59 -2.71
CA ALA A 172 -1.38 1.49 -2.76
C ALA A 172 -1.66 1.93 -4.20
N ALA A 173 -2.93 2.16 -4.49
CA ALA A 173 -3.43 2.71 -5.74
C ALA A 173 -4.30 3.93 -5.44
N TYR A 174 -4.13 5.00 -6.21
CA TYR A 174 -4.86 6.24 -6.12
C TYR A 174 -5.44 6.63 -7.47
N SER A 175 -6.72 6.98 -7.50
CA SER A 175 -7.46 7.26 -8.73
C SER A 175 -7.95 8.72 -8.86
N GLY A 176 -7.38 9.63 -8.10
CA GLY A 176 -7.75 11.05 -8.11
C GLY A 176 -8.71 11.44 -7.01
N GLY A 177 -8.86 12.75 -6.79
CA GLY A 177 -9.66 13.34 -5.73
C GLY A 177 -8.80 14.11 -4.73
N SER A 178 -9.39 14.54 -3.63
CA SER A 178 -8.66 15.25 -2.57
C SER A 178 -8.26 14.27 -1.48
N ILE A 179 -6.95 14.12 -1.26
CA ILE A 179 -6.40 13.45 -0.08
C ILE A 179 -5.73 14.52 0.77
N HIS A 180 -6.06 14.53 2.06
CA HIS A 180 -5.34 15.32 3.05
C HIS A 180 -4.51 14.36 3.90
N LEU A 181 -3.19 14.51 3.83
CA LEU A 181 -2.29 13.82 4.76
C LEU A 181 -2.33 14.57 6.09
N PRO A 182 -2.29 13.86 7.22
CA PRO A 182 -2.39 14.45 8.56
C PRO A 182 -1.05 15.08 8.99
N PHE A 183 -0.53 16.00 8.17
CA PHE A 183 0.63 16.81 8.53
C PHE A 183 0.14 18.11 9.14
N ASP A 184 0.72 18.46 10.28
CA ASP A 184 0.55 19.76 10.90
C ASP A 184 1.06 20.85 9.94
N ASP A 185 0.33 21.98 9.85
CA ASP A 185 0.70 23.12 9.01
C ASP A 185 2.09 23.70 9.37
N ALA A 186 2.53 23.51 10.60
CA ALA A 186 3.90 23.86 11.05
C ALA A 186 4.97 22.83 10.61
N SER A 187 4.58 21.69 10.07
CA SER A 187 5.51 20.67 9.61
C SER A 187 6.21 21.08 8.32
N PRO A 188 7.52 20.81 8.15
CA PRO A 188 8.20 20.92 6.86
C PRO A 188 7.53 20.12 5.74
N LEU A 189 6.68 19.14 6.11
CA LEU A 189 5.94 18.30 5.19
C LEU A 189 4.55 18.84 4.83
N ALA A 190 4.10 19.97 5.40
CA ALA A 190 2.81 20.59 5.09
C ALA A 190 2.63 20.87 3.59
N ASN A 191 3.72 21.25 2.90
CA ASN A 191 3.70 21.48 1.46
C ASN A 191 3.44 20.21 0.62
N LEU A 192 3.60 19.01 1.19
CA LEU A 192 3.28 17.76 0.49
C LEU A 192 1.79 17.67 0.15
N ASN A 193 0.89 18.21 0.97
CA ASN A 193 -0.53 18.26 0.65
C ASN A 193 -0.81 19.05 -0.64
N LYS A 194 -0.08 20.15 -0.88
CA LYS A 194 -0.18 20.93 -2.13
C LYS A 194 0.33 20.15 -3.35
N LEU A 195 1.43 19.41 -3.17
CA LEU A 195 2.01 18.57 -4.23
C LEU A 195 1.10 17.38 -4.58
N ILE A 196 0.51 16.74 -3.56
CA ILE A 196 -0.44 15.64 -3.77
C ILE A 196 -1.69 16.13 -4.49
N ALA A 197 -2.14 17.36 -4.26
CA ALA A 197 -3.30 17.93 -4.95
C ALA A 197 -3.09 18.04 -6.48
N SER A 198 -1.84 18.09 -6.97
CA SER A 198 -1.52 18.09 -8.40
C SER A 198 -1.42 16.68 -9.01
N VAL A 199 -1.43 15.63 -8.21
CA VAL A 199 -1.39 14.24 -8.67
C VAL A 199 -2.80 13.77 -9.02
N GLN A 200 -2.99 13.34 -10.25
CA GLN A 200 -4.28 12.83 -10.74
C GLN A 200 -4.45 11.34 -10.43
N THR A 201 -3.41 10.54 -10.64
CA THR A 201 -3.40 9.12 -10.30
C THR A 201 -2.03 8.70 -9.82
N GLY A 202 -1.96 7.61 -9.07
CA GLY A 202 -0.68 7.13 -8.61
C GLY A 202 -0.71 5.71 -8.08
N THR A 203 0.47 5.12 -8.00
CA THR A 203 0.69 3.82 -7.39
C THR A 203 1.96 3.84 -6.57
N VAL A 204 1.98 3.06 -5.51
CA VAL A 204 3.21 2.74 -4.78
C VAL A 204 3.18 1.27 -4.41
N TYR A 205 4.34 0.62 -4.47
CA TYR A 205 4.47 -0.73 -3.97
C TYR A 205 5.86 -0.99 -3.41
N PHE A 206 5.93 -2.00 -2.54
CA PHE A 206 7.16 -2.54 -1.99
C PHE A 206 7.16 -4.06 -2.07
N ASP A 207 8.25 -4.59 -2.61
CA ASP A 207 8.59 -6.01 -2.63
C ASP A 207 9.76 -6.23 -1.66
N LEU A 208 9.54 -7.06 -0.63
CA LEU A 208 10.45 -7.30 0.49
C LEU A 208 11.12 -8.68 0.45
N ARG A 209 11.06 -9.36 -0.70
CA ARG A 209 11.60 -10.71 -0.84
C ARG A 209 13.13 -10.73 -0.93
N GLU A 210 13.71 -9.67 -1.47
CA GLU A 210 15.16 -9.53 -1.69
C GLU A 210 15.62 -8.13 -1.27
N GLY A 211 15.47 -7.80 0.02
CA GLY A 211 15.67 -6.46 0.54
C GLY A 211 14.41 -5.61 0.43
N LEU A 212 14.54 -4.30 0.25
CA LEU A 212 13.43 -3.37 0.05
C LEU A 212 13.47 -2.85 -1.39
N ASN A 213 12.68 -3.44 -2.26
CA ASN A 213 12.49 -2.97 -3.63
C ASN A 213 11.15 -2.30 -3.78
N GLY A 214 11.08 -1.15 -4.44
CA GLY A 214 9.83 -0.42 -4.57
C GLY A 214 9.80 0.58 -5.70
N LEU A 215 8.59 0.96 -6.05
CA LEU A 215 8.32 2.01 -7.02
C LEU A 215 7.12 2.83 -6.55
N ALA A 216 7.30 4.14 -6.47
CA ALA A 216 6.18 5.08 -6.44
C ALA A 216 6.06 5.76 -7.81
N ARG A 217 4.84 5.83 -8.33
CA ARG A 217 4.49 6.52 -9.56
C ARG A 217 3.38 7.53 -9.29
N ALA A 218 3.55 8.73 -9.83
CA ALA A 218 2.53 9.77 -9.82
C ALA A 218 2.34 10.29 -11.25
N ASP A 219 1.11 10.33 -11.72
CA ASP A 219 0.71 10.99 -12.95
C ASP A 219 0.07 12.34 -12.58
N CYS A 220 0.71 13.44 -12.97
CA CYS A 220 0.34 14.80 -12.59
C CYS A 220 -0.57 15.47 -13.64
N SER A 221 -1.16 16.60 -13.26
CA SER A 221 -2.09 17.36 -14.11
C SER A 221 -1.36 18.01 -15.30
N SER A 222 -0.10 18.42 -15.12
CA SER A 222 0.75 19.06 -16.14
C SER A 222 2.20 18.59 -16.01
N ASP A 223 3.00 18.88 -17.05
CA ASP A 223 4.46 18.66 -17.03
C ASP A 223 5.13 19.53 -15.94
N GLN A 224 4.64 20.76 -15.74
CA GLN A 224 5.11 21.66 -14.71
C GLN A 224 4.84 21.13 -13.30
N ASP A 225 3.64 20.58 -13.06
CA ASP A 225 3.32 19.93 -11.78
C ASP A 225 4.25 18.74 -11.52
N ALA A 226 4.50 17.93 -12.56
CA ALA A 226 5.42 16.80 -12.46
C ALA A 226 6.85 17.23 -12.13
N GLU A 227 7.32 18.35 -12.70
CA GLU A 227 8.63 18.92 -12.39
C GLU A 227 8.69 19.36 -10.91
N GLN A 228 7.65 20.04 -10.42
CA GLN A 228 7.56 20.46 -9.02
C GLN A 228 7.55 19.26 -8.07
N VAL A 229 6.75 18.23 -8.37
CA VAL A 229 6.69 17.00 -7.57
C VAL A 229 8.04 16.30 -7.57
N ALA A 230 8.68 16.13 -8.73
CA ALA A 230 9.99 15.50 -8.83
C ALA A 230 11.07 16.29 -8.09
N GLY A 231 11.05 17.62 -8.20
CA GLY A 231 11.94 18.54 -7.49
C GLY A 231 11.80 18.43 -5.98
N ALA A 232 10.56 18.41 -5.48
CA ALA A 232 10.28 18.28 -4.06
C ALA A 232 10.73 16.92 -3.50
N VAL A 233 10.49 15.81 -4.25
CA VAL A 233 10.96 14.49 -3.84
C VAL A 233 12.49 14.44 -3.78
N ARG A 234 13.19 14.99 -4.77
CA ARG A 234 14.67 15.09 -4.74
C ARG A 234 15.18 15.92 -3.57
N ALA A 235 14.50 17.04 -3.27
CA ALA A 235 14.85 17.88 -2.12
C ALA A 235 14.68 17.13 -0.79
N LEU A 236 13.59 16.39 -0.61
CA LEU A 236 13.36 15.58 0.58
C LEU A 236 14.42 14.48 0.74
N ILE A 237 14.81 13.81 -0.34
CA ILE A 237 15.91 12.84 -0.34
C ILE A 237 17.21 13.50 0.09
N GLY A 238 17.53 14.70 -0.45
CA GLY A 238 18.71 15.46 -0.09
C GLY A 238 18.72 15.88 1.38
N ILE A 239 17.61 16.39 1.90
CA ILE A 239 17.45 16.75 3.32
C ILE A 239 17.61 15.50 4.21
N GLY A 240 16.95 14.40 3.85
CA GLY A 240 17.06 13.13 4.57
C GLY A 240 18.53 12.66 4.64
N ARG A 241 19.26 12.71 3.52
CA ARG A 241 20.68 12.35 3.47
C ARG A 241 21.55 13.25 4.38
N LEU A 242 21.30 14.56 4.39
CA LEU A 242 22.03 15.50 5.24
C LEU A 242 21.70 15.32 6.73
N SER A 243 20.53 14.78 7.04
CA SER A 243 20.09 14.52 8.40
C SER A 243 20.64 13.21 8.99
N VAL A 244 21.40 12.43 8.22
CA VAL A 244 22.01 11.17 8.68
C VAL A 244 23.02 11.49 9.79
N PRO A 245 22.93 10.81 10.95
CA PRO A 245 23.87 10.99 12.05
C PRO A 245 25.31 10.65 11.62
N LYS A 246 26.29 11.46 12.04
CA LYS A 246 27.72 11.29 11.68
C LYS A 246 28.31 9.94 12.12
N ASN A 247 27.75 9.34 13.16
CA ASN A 247 28.15 8.02 13.68
C ASN A 247 27.53 6.85 12.90
N HIS A 248 26.70 7.11 11.87
CA HIS A 248 26.04 6.10 11.04
C HIS A 248 26.10 6.49 9.54
N PRO A 249 27.29 6.70 8.97
CA PRO A 249 27.45 7.14 7.58
C PRO A 249 26.88 6.15 6.57
N GLU A 250 26.79 4.86 6.92
CA GLU A 250 26.19 3.80 6.12
C GLU A 250 24.72 4.07 5.77
N LEU A 251 24.00 4.79 6.63
CA LEU A 251 22.62 5.20 6.35
C LEU A 251 22.50 6.16 5.16
N ALA A 252 23.56 6.93 4.89
CA ALA A 252 23.58 7.82 3.72
C ALA A 252 23.48 7.02 2.42
N GLN A 253 24.02 5.79 2.38
CA GLN A 253 23.99 4.92 1.22
C GLN A 253 22.57 4.49 0.85
N VAL A 254 21.64 4.43 1.82
CA VAL A 254 20.23 4.16 1.54
C VAL A 254 19.65 5.25 0.63
N TYR A 255 19.97 6.51 0.88
CA TYR A 255 19.52 7.62 0.04
C TYR A 255 20.11 7.59 -1.37
N ASP A 256 21.32 7.01 -1.53
CA ASP A 256 21.96 6.84 -2.84
C ASP A 256 21.28 5.77 -3.72
N THR A 257 20.45 4.91 -3.11
CA THR A 257 19.64 3.93 -3.85
C THR A 257 18.34 4.51 -4.40
N LEU A 258 17.96 5.73 -3.96
CA LEU A 258 16.73 6.38 -4.36
C LEU A 258 16.93 7.12 -5.69
N ARG A 259 16.15 6.77 -6.70
CA ARG A 259 16.24 7.37 -8.02
C ARG A 259 14.91 7.97 -8.44
N VAL A 260 14.88 9.30 -8.65
CA VAL A 260 13.72 10.03 -9.15
C VAL A 260 13.88 10.30 -10.64
N THR A 261 12.92 9.86 -11.44
CA THR A 261 12.81 10.18 -12.86
C THR A 261 11.51 10.92 -13.12
N GLN A 262 11.55 11.79 -14.14
CA GLN A 262 10.36 12.46 -14.66
C GLN A 262 10.33 12.30 -16.17
N GLU A 263 9.16 12.02 -16.72
CA GLU A 263 8.90 11.89 -18.15
C GLU A 263 7.52 12.46 -18.44
N ALA A 264 7.48 13.60 -19.13
CA ALA A 264 6.26 14.39 -19.30
C ALA A 264 5.56 14.59 -17.93
N ARG A 265 4.29 14.24 -17.84
CA ARG A 265 3.48 14.37 -16.60
C ARG A 265 3.69 13.27 -15.56
N ARG A 266 4.63 12.34 -15.80
CA ARG A 266 4.84 11.18 -14.94
C ARG A 266 6.11 11.30 -14.13
N VAL A 267 6.00 11.15 -12.83
CA VAL A 267 7.12 11.05 -11.88
C VAL A 267 7.22 9.62 -11.37
N ARG A 268 8.45 9.11 -11.28
CA ARG A 268 8.74 7.79 -10.66
C ARG A 268 9.85 7.94 -9.64
N LEU A 269 9.65 7.32 -8.48
CA LEU A 269 10.68 7.15 -7.45
C LEU A 269 10.95 5.65 -7.31
N TYR A 270 12.15 5.24 -7.66
CA TYR A 270 12.65 3.88 -7.48
C TYR A 270 13.36 3.77 -6.15
N VAL A 271 13.15 2.66 -5.47
CA VAL A 271 13.80 2.27 -4.21
C VAL A 271 14.39 0.88 -4.42
N ALA A 272 15.69 0.70 -4.11
CA ALA A 272 16.35 -0.60 -4.23
C ALA A 272 17.41 -0.72 -3.12
N VAL A 273 16.97 -1.05 -1.91
CA VAL A 273 17.84 -1.21 -0.73
C VAL A 273 18.16 -2.70 -0.53
N PRO A 274 19.43 -3.12 -0.63
CA PRO A 274 19.82 -4.50 -0.38
C PRO A 274 19.43 -4.99 1.02
N GLN A 275 19.16 -6.30 1.16
CA GLN A 275 18.78 -6.92 2.43
C GLN A 275 19.75 -6.58 3.56
N THR A 276 21.05 -6.65 3.32
CA THR A 276 22.08 -6.33 4.33
C THR A 276 21.99 -4.91 4.87
N MET A 277 21.64 -3.94 4.04
CA MET A 277 21.42 -2.56 4.48
C MET A 277 20.13 -2.41 5.29
N VAL A 278 19.06 -3.12 4.86
CA VAL A 278 17.79 -3.13 5.60
C VAL A 278 18.00 -3.70 7.00
N ASP A 279 18.74 -4.82 7.12
CA ASP A 279 19.01 -5.48 8.40
C ASP A 279 19.87 -4.59 9.32
N GLN A 280 20.88 -3.91 8.77
CA GLN A 280 21.68 -2.94 9.51
C GLN A 280 20.81 -1.79 10.05
N PHE A 281 19.96 -1.22 9.20
CA PHE A 281 19.05 -0.13 9.58
C PHE A 281 18.08 -0.58 10.68
N LEU A 282 17.41 -1.71 10.50
CA LEU A 282 16.48 -2.28 11.48
C LEU A 282 17.21 -2.65 12.76
N GLY A 283 18.40 -3.23 12.66
CA GLY A 283 19.23 -3.57 13.84
C GLY A 283 19.56 -2.36 14.72
N MET A 284 19.76 -1.18 14.12
CA MET A 284 20.00 0.06 14.87
C MET A 284 18.70 0.63 15.48
N TRP A 285 17.62 0.60 14.70
CA TRP A 285 16.35 1.19 15.14
C TRP A 285 15.64 0.34 16.19
N LEU A 286 15.73 -0.97 16.05
CA LEU A 286 15.08 -1.93 16.95
C LEU A 286 15.86 -2.19 18.26
N ARG A 287 17.07 -1.68 18.42
CA ARG A 287 17.86 -1.76 19.68
C ARG A 287 17.62 -0.56 20.61
N ARG A 288 16.83 0.41 20.16
CA ARG A 288 16.38 1.55 20.98
C ARG A 288 15.06 1.20 21.69
#